data_3773bbbfcde11ee3b2873e108e6f88d9
#
_entry.id   3773bbbfcde11ee3b2873e108e6f88d9
#
_cell.length_a   1.000
_cell.length_b   1.000
_cell.length_c   1.000
_cell.angle_alpha   90.00
_cell.angle_beta   90.00
_cell.angle_gamma   90.00
#
_symmetry.space_group_name_H-M   'P 1'
#
loop_
_entity.id
_entity.type
_entity.pdbx_description
1 polymer ?
#
loop_
_entity_poly.entity_id
_entity_poly.type
_entity_poly.pdbx_seq_one_letter_code
_entity_poly.pdbx_strand_id
1 'polypeptide(L)'
;PQIIPVKETGKKRAELQLFVFPFGIIYEAALRQEEKFPTVNISRRQNMNRTLVAYFSASGRTTRLAKALAGVTHADLREIRPAQPYSAADLDWHNPNSRSSVEMKDPASRPALGNNIGGIEDYDTIFVGFPIWWYEAPRIIHTFLESSDFTGKTLIPFATSGSSGMGDTDAILKKTCPDAHWLPGRRMNENTSAEELSAWVKELGL
;
A
#
# COMPACT_ATOMS: atom_id res chain seq x y z
N PRO A 1 -43.95 -3.87 18.43
CA PRO A 1 -43.73 -5.12 19.16
C PRO A 1 -44.69 -5.22 20.32
N GLN A 2 -45.56 -6.24 20.28
CA GLN A 2 -46.47 -6.54 21.39
C GLN A 2 -45.84 -7.63 22.25
N ILE A 3 -45.81 -7.39 23.56
CA ILE A 3 -45.31 -8.33 24.56
C ILE A 3 -46.52 -9.18 25.04
N ILE A 4 -46.42 -10.50 24.92
CA ILE A 4 -47.44 -11.43 25.45
C ILE A 4 -46.84 -12.15 26.66
N PRO A 5 -47.45 -12.09 27.86
CA PRO A 5 -46.93 -12.80 29.04
C PRO A 5 -47.35 -14.27 29.03
N VAL A 6 -46.39 -15.16 29.28
CA VAL A 6 -46.60 -16.60 29.48
C VAL A 6 -46.67 -16.91 30.97
N LYS A 7 -47.70 -17.69 31.40
CA LYS A 7 -47.94 -18.09 32.78
C LYS A 7 -46.87 -19.05 33.32
N GLU A 8 -46.44 -18.80 34.54
CA GLU A 8 -45.46 -19.55 35.32
C GLU A 8 -45.89 -20.97 35.69
N THR A 9 -44.93 -21.92 35.54
CA THR A 9 -44.83 -23.08 36.44
C THR A 9 -43.36 -23.22 36.84
N GLY A 10 -43.13 -23.05 38.12
CA GLY A 10 -41.88 -22.89 38.85
C GLY A 10 -40.65 -23.60 38.33
N LYS A 11 -39.68 -22.82 37.84
CA LYS A 11 -38.23 -22.87 37.97
C LYS A 11 -37.62 -21.82 37.06
N LYS A 12 -36.97 -20.84 37.68
CA LYS A 12 -36.11 -19.78 37.10
C LYS A 12 -36.50 -19.24 35.72
N ARG A 13 -36.98 -18.00 35.69
CA ARG A 13 -37.37 -17.22 34.52
C ARG A 13 -36.24 -17.12 33.51
N ALA A 14 -36.48 -17.60 32.30
CA ALA A 14 -35.84 -17.12 31.09
C ALA A 14 -36.88 -16.24 30.37
N GLU A 15 -36.58 -14.96 30.15
CA GLU A 15 -37.43 -14.10 29.33
C GLU A 15 -37.19 -14.44 27.86
N LEU A 16 -38.22 -14.97 27.21
CA LEU A 16 -38.21 -15.14 25.74
C LEU A 16 -38.70 -13.83 25.11
N GLN A 17 -37.86 -13.26 24.27
CA GLN A 17 -38.21 -12.10 23.46
C GLN A 17 -38.41 -12.54 21.99
N LEU A 18 -39.66 -12.49 21.53
CA LEU A 18 -40.06 -12.85 20.15
C LEU A 18 -40.03 -11.61 19.28
N PHE A 19 -39.22 -11.63 18.24
CA PHE A 19 -39.20 -10.61 17.17
C PHE A 19 -39.90 -11.14 15.93
N VAL A 20 -41.01 -10.47 15.50
CA VAL A 20 -41.72 -10.78 14.26
C VAL A 20 -41.28 -9.80 13.18
N PHE A 21 -40.66 -10.32 12.09
CA PHE A 21 -40.33 -9.56 10.90
C PHE A 21 -41.36 -9.81 9.78
N PRO A 22 -41.54 -8.88 8.82
CA PRO A 22 -42.60 -8.91 7.81
C PRO A 22 -42.57 -10.06 6.79
N PHE A 23 -41.65 -11.03 6.92
CA PHE A 23 -41.56 -12.20 6.04
C PHE A 23 -41.71 -13.56 6.74
N GLY A 24 -42.34 -13.61 7.89
CA GLY A 24 -42.85 -14.88 8.46
C GLY A 24 -41.77 -15.88 8.92
N ILE A 25 -40.54 -15.48 9.20
CA ILE A 25 -39.52 -16.36 9.77
C ILE A 25 -39.45 -16.12 11.28
N ILE A 26 -39.73 -17.15 12.06
CA ILE A 26 -39.67 -17.13 13.53
C ILE A 26 -38.29 -17.68 13.93
N TYR A 27 -37.45 -16.85 14.55
CA TYR A 27 -36.23 -17.30 15.19
C TYR A 27 -36.44 -17.36 16.70
N GLU A 28 -36.27 -18.54 17.27
CA GLU A 28 -36.28 -18.76 18.71
C GLU A 28 -34.89 -18.49 19.28
N ALA A 29 -34.70 -17.33 19.90
CA ALA A 29 -33.46 -16.98 20.58
C ALA A 29 -33.61 -17.29 22.07
N ALA A 30 -33.01 -18.36 22.55
CA ALA A 30 -32.86 -18.66 23.97
C ALA A 30 -31.71 -17.82 24.54
N LEU A 31 -32.03 -16.86 25.42
CA LEU A 31 -31.04 -16.18 26.24
C LEU A 31 -30.50 -17.17 27.28
N ARG A 32 -29.36 -17.79 27.00
CA ARG A 32 -28.60 -18.49 28.02
C ARG A 32 -27.85 -17.45 28.87
N GLN A 33 -27.83 -17.74 30.18
CA GLN A 33 -27.01 -17.03 31.16
C GLN A 33 -25.62 -16.70 30.65
N GLU A 34 -25.10 -15.56 31.13
CA GLU A 34 -23.76 -15.04 30.94
C GLU A 34 -22.65 -16.11 31.00
N GLU A 35 -22.50 -16.89 29.93
CA GLU A 35 -21.16 -17.31 29.57
C GLU A 35 -20.52 -16.09 28.95
N LYS A 36 -19.52 -15.53 29.63
CA LYS A 36 -18.57 -14.59 29.08
C LYS A 36 -18.09 -15.21 27.76
N PHE A 37 -18.73 -14.81 26.65
CA PHE A 37 -18.06 -14.96 25.37
C PHE A 37 -16.71 -14.28 25.57
N PRO A 38 -15.58 -14.97 25.37
CA PRO A 38 -14.33 -14.27 25.32
C PRO A 38 -14.57 -13.20 24.27
N THR A 39 -14.52 -11.93 24.68
CA THR A 39 -14.37 -10.82 23.74
C THR A 39 -13.18 -11.25 22.92
N VAL A 40 -13.45 -11.77 21.70
CA VAL A 40 -12.39 -12.02 20.73
C VAL A 40 -11.82 -10.63 20.52
N ASN A 41 -10.71 -10.42 21.21
CA ASN A 41 -9.96 -9.19 21.11
C ASN A 41 -9.49 -9.17 19.67
N ILE A 42 -10.23 -8.49 18.78
CA ILE A 42 -9.89 -8.28 17.36
C ILE A 42 -8.56 -7.51 17.26
N SER A 43 -8.02 -7.08 18.39
CA SER A 43 -6.69 -6.49 18.55
C SER A 43 -5.52 -7.47 18.44
N ARG A 44 -5.73 -8.77 18.29
CA ARG A 44 -4.73 -9.63 17.67
C ARG A 44 -4.91 -9.55 16.15
N ARG A 45 -4.70 -8.38 15.54
CA ARG A 45 -4.05 -8.34 14.25
C ARG A 45 -2.79 -9.18 14.42
N GLN A 46 -2.84 -10.41 13.92
CA GLN A 46 -1.63 -11.20 13.78
C GLN A 46 -0.62 -10.25 13.15
N ASN A 47 0.55 -10.16 13.76
CA ASN A 47 1.68 -9.35 13.29
C ASN A 47 2.17 -9.97 11.97
N MET A 48 1.33 -9.92 10.94
CA MET A 48 1.69 -10.24 9.58
C MET A 48 2.32 -8.97 9.04
N ASN A 49 3.61 -8.99 8.84
CA ASN A 49 4.40 -7.95 8.20
C ASN A 49 3.68 -7.55 6.89
N ARG A 50 2.85 -6.49 6.93
CA ARG A 50 2.06 -6.08 5.77
C ARG A 50 2.96 -5.33 4.80
N THR A 51 2.93 -5.81 3.56
CA THR A 51 3.75 -5.25 2.50
C THR A 51 2.91 -4.46 1.51
N LEU A 52 3.41 -3.30 1.09
CA LEU A 52 2.86 -2.47 0.03
C LEU A 52 3.86 -2.36 -1.11
N VAL A 53 3.40 -2.44 -2.34
CA VAL A 53 4.12 -2.00 -3.52
C VAL A 53 3.49 -0.69 -4.00
N ALA A 54 4.13 0.44 -3.69
CA ALA A 54 3.76 1.77 -4.18
C ALA A 54 4.62 2.08 -5.40
N TYR A 55 4.03 2.56 -6.50
CA TYR A 55 4.82 2.81 -7.71
C TYR A 55 4.29 3.98 -8.54
N PHE A 56 5.20 4.68 -9.20
CA PHE A 56 4.91 5.61 -10.29
C PHE A 56 5.34 5.02 -11.63
N SER A 57 4.51 5.20 -12.66
CA SER A 57 4.84 4.74 -14.01
C SER A 57 4.30 5.71 -15.06
N ALA A 58 5.18 6.28 -15.87
CA ALA A 58 4.80 7.19 -16.95
C ALA A 58 4.47 6.45 -18.27
N SER A 59 5.08 5.28 -18.51
CA SER A 59 4.96 4.51 -19.76
C SER A 59 4.40 3.10 -19.59
N GLY A 60 3.98 2.72 -18.38
CA GLY A 60 3.47 1.38 -18.08
C GLY A 60 4.54 0.32 -17.79
N ARG A 61 5.83 0.60 -17.99
CA ARG A 61 6.92 -0.36 -17.73
C ARG A 61 7.06 -0.67 -16.25
N THR A 62 7.15 0.36 -15.41
CA THR A 62 7.20 0.17 -13.95
C THR A 62 5.92 -0.49 -13.42
N THR A 63 4.76 -0.19 -14.00
CA THR A 63 3.48 -0.86 -13.65
C THR A 63 3.58 -2.38 -13.82
N ARG A 64 4.21 -2.84 -14.90
CA ARG A 64 4.36 -4.28 -15.18
C ARG A 64 5.22 -4.97 -14.14
N LEU A 65 6.38 -4.38 -13.83
CA LEU A 65 7.28 -4.87 -12.80
C LEU A 65 6.64 -4.83 -11.40
N ALA A 66 5.94 -3.74 -11.06
CA ALA A 66 5.25 -3.57 -9.78
C ALA A 66 4.16 -4.64 -9.56
N LYS A 67 3.38 -4.96 -10.60
CA LYS A 67 2.37 -6.04 -10.54
C LYS A 67 3.02 -7.39 -10.30
N ALA A 68 4.12 -7.69 -10.99
CA ALA A 68 4.85 -8.95 -10.79
C ALA A 68 5.42 -9.05 -9.37
N LEU A 69 6.03 -7.95 -8.86
CA LEU A 69 6.57 -7.90 -7.50
C LEU A 69 5.47 -8.06 -6.45
N ALA A 70 4.34 -7.36 -6.61
CA ALA A 70 3.19 -7.52 -5.70
C ALA A 70 2.66 -8.95 -5.70
N GLY A 71 2.66 -9.64 -6.85
CA GLY A 71 2.27 -11.04 -6.95
C GLY A 71 3.17 -11.98 -6.15
N VAL A 72 4.50 -11.83 -6.23
CA VAL A 72 5.44 -12.70 -5.52
C VAL A 72 5.55 -12.40 -4.03
N THR A 73 5.25 -11.17 -3.62
CA THR A 73 5.30 -10.73 -2.22
C THR A 73 3.93 -10.79 -1.52
N HIS A 74 2.87 -11.11 -2.26
CA HIS A 74 1.48 -11.00 -1.80
C HIS A 74 1.15 -9.63 -1.22
N ALA A 75 1.79 -8.58 -1.76
CA ALA A 75 1.65 -7.21 -1.30
C ALA A 75 0.43 -6.52 -1.89
N ASP A 76 -0.10 -5.55 -1.15
CA ASP A 76 -1.04 -4.59 -1.72
C ASP A 76 -0.33 -3.75 -2.79
N LEU A 77 -1.04 -3.40 -3.86
CA LEU A 77 -0.48 -2.63 -4.98
C LEU A 77 -1.17 -1.28 -5.08
N ARG A 78 -0.41 -0.18 -5.06
CA ARG A 78 -0.94 1.19 -5.21
C ARG A 78 -0.11 2.02 -6.16
N GLU A 79 -0.78 2.71 -7.06
CA GLU A 79 -0.14 3.62 -8.00
C GLU A 79 -0.03 5.03 -7.42
N ILE A 80 1.17 5.59 -7.49
CA ILE A 80 1.44 7.01 -7.21
C ILE A 80 1.09 7.78 -8.48
N ARG A 81 -0.05 8.48 -8.50
CA ARG A 81 -0.51 9.21 -9.67
C ARG A 81 -0.21 10.70 -9.55
N PRO A 82 0.35 11.32 -10.58
CA PRO A 82 0.43 12.78 -10.62
C PRO A 82 -0.96 13.38 -10.81
N ALA A 83 -1.21 14.58 -10.26
CA ALA A 83 -2.45 15.32 -10.44
C ALA A 83 -2.69 15.65 -11.93
N GLN A 84 -1.61 15.89 -12.67
CA GLN A 84 -1.63 16.03 -14.12
C GLN A 84 -0.83 14.87 -14.73
N PRO A 85 -1.46 13.97 -15.49
CA PRO A 85 -0.74 12.90 -16.20
C PRO A 85 0.33 13.48 -17.13
N TYR A 86 1.44 12.77 -17.28
CA TYR A 86 2.48 13.18 -18.26
C TYR A 86 2.06 12.80 -19.65
N SER A 87 2.05 13.78 -20.55
CA SER A 87 1.89 13.56 -21.98
C SER A 87 3.23 13.11 -22.62
N ALA A 88 3.19 12.67 -23.87
CA ALA A 88 4.42 12.36 -24.62
C ALA A 88 5.36 13.56 -24.73
N ALA A 89 4.81 14.77 -24.88
CA ALA A 89 5.59 16.02 -24.92
C ALA A 89 6.24 16.33 -23.55
N ASP A 90 5.56 16.03 -22.44
CA ASP A 90 6.11 16.18 -21.09
C ASP A 90 7.27 15.22 -20.81
N LEU A 91 7.32 14.09 -21.50
CA LEU A 91 8.32 13.04 -21.34
C LEU A 91 9.46 13.14 -22.35
N ASP A 92 9.46 14.12 -23.24
CA ASP A 92 10.51 14.33 -24.22
C ASP A 92 11.80 14.81 -23.53
N TRP A 93 12.66 13.86 -23.17
CA TRP A 93 13.92 14.10 -22.48
C TRP A 93 14.97 14.82 -23.35
N HIS A 94 14.78 14.91 -24.68
CA HIS A 94 15.60 15.71 -25.59
C HIS A 94 15.23 17.20 -25.51
N ASN A 95 14.00 17.51 -25.11
CA ASN A 95 13.55 18.89 -24.96
C ASN A 95 13.89 19.39 -23.52
N PRO A 96 14.83 20.36 -23.39
CA PRO A 96 15.19 20.90 -22.07
C PRO A 96 14.05 21.64 -21.36
N ASN A 97 12.97 21.98 -22.07
CA ASN A 97 11.80 22.67 -21.57
C ASN A 97 10.61 21.72 -21.37
N SER A 98 10.74 20.42 -21.64
CA SER A 98 9.70 19.46 -21.29
C SER A 98 9.49 19.45 -19.78
N ARG A 99 8.27 19.11 -19.34
CA ARG A 99 7.90 19.10 -17.94
C ARG A 99 8.85 18.21 -17.13
N SER A 100 9.14 16.99 -17.59
CA SER A 100 10.06 16.09 -16.90
C SER A 100 11.49 16.66 -16.81
N SER A 101 11.98 17.32 -17.89
CA SER A 101 13.29 17.98 -17.87
C SER A 101 13.35 19.13 -16.87
N VAL A 102 12.31 19.97 -16.81
CA VAL A 102 12.22 21.08 -15.88
C VAL A 102 12.14 20.59 -14.43
N GLU A 103 11.25 19.63 -14.16
CA GLU A 103 11.12 19.05 -12.83
C GLU A 103 12.42 18.42 -12.33
N MET A 104 13.13 17.67 -13.18
CA MET A 104 14.36 16.99 -12.77
C MET A 104 15.54 17.94 -12.55
N LYS A 105 15.59 19.10 -13.24
CA LYS A 105 16.60 20.15 -13.00
C LYS A 105 16.44 20.84 -11.64
N ASP A 106 15.23 20.87 -11.09
CA ASP A 106 14.95 21.48 -9.79
C ASP A 106 14.83 20.41 -8.70
N PRO A 107 15.80 20.26 -7.81
CA PRO A 107 15.72 19.32 -6.69
C PRO A 107 14.57 19.61 -5.71
N ALA A 108 14.07 20.85 -5.69
CA ALA A 108 12.95 21.25 -4.84
C ALA A 108 11.58 21.03 -5.50
N SER A 109 11.54 20.64 -6.77
CA SER A 109 10.28 20.35 -7.47
C SER A 109 9.49 19.24 -6.76
N ARG A 110 8.18 19.49 -6.57
CA ARG A 110 7.25 18.56 -5.94
C ARG A 110 5.95 18.50 -6.72
N PRO A 111 5.91 17.70 -7.82
CA PRO A 111 4.68 17.51 -8.58
C PRO A 111 3.55 17.01 -7.68
N ALA A 112 2.37 17.62 -7.77
CA ALA A 112 1.25 17.28 -6.92
C ALA A 112 0.76 15.85 -7.20
N LEU A 113 0.37 15.13 -6.12
CA LEU A 113 -0.28 13.83 -6.22
C LEU A 113 -1.73 13.98 -6.66
N GLY A 114 -2.17 13.13 -7.57
CA GLY A 114 -3.56 13.05 -8.06
C GLY A 114 -4.43 12.07 -7.28
N ASN A 115 -3.83 11.33 -6.36
CA ASN A 115 -4.54 10.42 -5.48
C ASN A 115 -3.92 10.42 -4.08
N ASN A 116 -4.73 10.10 -3.09
CA ASN A 116 -4.24 9.84 -1.74
C ASN A 116 -3.84 8.37 -1.61
N ILE A 117 -2.59 8.11 -1.21
CA ILE A 117 -2.11 6.78 -0.83
C ILE A 117 -2.19 6.69 0.69
N GLY A 118 -3.41 6.74 1.22
CA GLY A 118 -3.67 6.62 2.66
C GLY A 118 -3.40 5.22 3.19
N GLY A 119 -3.40 5.07 4.52
CA GLY A 119 -3.21 3.78 5.19
C GLY A 119 -1.77 3.28 5.15
N ILE A 120 -0.78 4.18 4.99
CA ILE A 120 0.66 3.85 5.08
C ILE A 120 0.99 3.28 6.46
N GLU A 121 0.31 3.74 7.49
CA GLU A 121 0.44 3.27 8.88
C GLU A 121 0.20 1.77 9.04
N ASP A 122 -0.58 1.18 8.15
CA ASP A 122 -0.92 -0.25 8.17
C ASP A 122 0.20 -1.16 7.63
N TYR A 123 1.25 -0.62 7.02
CA TYR A 123 2.32 -1.39 6.38
C TYR A 123 3.63 -1.26 7.13
N ASP A 124 4.38 -2.36 7.21
CA ASP A 124 5.72 -2.42 7.80
C ASP A 124 6.81 -2.32 6.73
N THR A 125 6.53 -2.91 5.56
CA THR A 125 7.45 -2.95 4.42
C THR A 125 6.81 -2.32 3.19
N ILE A 126 7.51 -1.39 2.54
CA ILE A 126 7.02 -0.67 1.38
C ILE A 126 8.07 -0.68 0.27
N PHE A 127 7.74 -1.36 -0.82
CA PHE A 127 8.51 -1.24 -2.05
C PHE A 127 8.09 0.04 -2.79
N VAL A 128 9.06 0.85 -3.20
CA VAL A 128 8.83 2.12 -3.91
C VAL A 128 9.37 2.01 -5.33
N GLY A 129 8.47 1.95 -6.30
CA GLY A 129 8.79 1.71 -7.71
C GLY A 129 8.72 2.96 -8.58
N PHE A 130 9.70 3.13 -9.50
CA PHE A 130 9.75 4.28 -10.41
C PHE A 130 10.61 4.01 -11.65
N PRO A 131 10.42 4.77 -12.74
CA PRO A 131 11.40 4.82 -13.82
C PRO A 131 12.59 5.69 -13.40
N ILE A 132 13.81 5.36 -13.82
CA ILE A 132 14.96 6.26 -13.65
C ILE A 132 14.86 7.41 -14.66
N TRP A 133 14.86 8.65 -14.16
CA TRP A 133 14.96 9.88 -14.93
C TRP A 133 16.25 10.62 -14.53
N TRP A 134 17.11 10.94 -15.48
CA TRP A 134 18.39 11.64 -15.22
C TRP A 134 19.17 11.05 -14.03
N TYR A 135 19.27 9.69 -13.98
CA TYR A 135 19.99 8.92 -12.96
C TYR A 135 19.39 8.99 -11.54
N GLU A 136 18.17 9.51 -11.40
CA GLU A 136 17.46 9.64 -10.12
C GLU A 136 16.01 9.15 -10.20
N ALA A 137 15.34 9.09 -9.05
CA ALA A 137 13.90 8.94 -8.99
C ALA A 137 13.20 10.23 -9.47
N PRO A 138 12.06 10.13 -10.18
CA PRO A 138 11.23 11.30 -10.53
C PRO A 138 10.79 12.07 -9.29
N ARG A 139 10.69 13.40 -9.40
CA ARG A 139 10.37 14.28 -8.28
C ARG A 139 9.06 13.97 -7.56
N ILE A 140 8.10 13.34 -8.23
CA ILE A 140 6.85 12.88 -7.62
C ILE A 140 7.08 11.80 -6.52
N ILE A 141 8.18 11.05 -6.58
CA ILE A 141 8.54 10.09 -5.53
C ILE A 141 8.88 10.82 -4.23
N HIS A 142 9.57 11.97 -4.31
CA HIS A 142 9.82 12.81 -3.15
C HIS A 142 8.51 13.35 -2.57
N THR A 143 7.58 13.81 -3.42
CA THR A 143 6.25 14.24 -2.97
C THR A 143 5.52 13.11 -2.22
N PHE A 144 5.60 11.88 -2.72
CA PHE A 144 5.01 10.72 -2.06
C PHE A 144 5.66 10.44 -0.70
N LEU A 145 6.98 10.43 -0.63
CA LEU A 145 7.71 10.18 0.62
C LEU A 145 7.50 11.26 1.67
N GLU A 146 7.20 12.49 1.25
CA GLU A 146 6.88 13.62 2.14
C GLU A 146 5.39 13.69 2.52
N SER A 147 4.53 12.89 1.87
CA SER A 147 3.07 12.95 2.07
C SER A 147 2.56 12.13 3.26
N SER A 148 3.39 11.30 3.88
CA SER A 148 3.02 10.37 4.96
C SER A 148 4.18 10.15 5.91
N ASP A 149 3.89 9.60 7.10
CA ASP A 149 4.92 9.20 8.06
C ASP A 149 5.43 7.78 7.75
N PHE A 150 6.71 7.68 7.43
CA PHE A 150 7.41 6.42 7.19
C PHE A 150 8.37 6.04 8.32
N THR A 151 8.32 6.71 9.46
CA THR A 151 9.17 6.42 10.61
C THR A 151 9.09 4.95 11.01
N GLY A 152 10.26 4.30 11.09
CA GLY A 152 10.40 2.89 11.47
C GLY A 152 9.93 1.88 10.43
N LYS A 153 9.44 2.31 9.26
CA LYS A 153 9.05 1.42 8.17
C LYS A 153 10.25 1.04 7.31
N THR A 154 10.22 -0.15 6.74
CA THR A 154 11.24 -0.61 5.78
C THR A 154 10.87 -0.14 4.38
N LEU A 155 11.73 0.67 3.76
CA LEU A 155 11.58 1.17 2.40
C LEU A 155 12.59 0.51 1.46
N ILE A 156 12.11 0.05 0.29
CA ILE A 156 12.93 -0.70 -0.68
C ILE A 156 12.67 -0.13 -2.07
N PRO A 157 13.61 0.65 -2.62
CA PRO A 157 13.48 1.17 -3.97
C PRO A 157 13.60 0.07 -5.03
N PHE A 158 12.78 0.15 -6.07
CA PHE A 158 13.01 -0.62 -7.29
C PHE A 158 12.75 0.23 -8.51
N ALA A 159 13.52 0.04 -9.55
CA ALA A 159 13.44 0.91 -10.70
C ALA A 159 13.46 0.17 -12.03
N THR A 160 12.79 0.77 -13.03
CA THR A 160 12.95 0.43 -14.43
C THR A 160 13.76 1.50 -15.15
N SER A 161 14.56 1.11 -16.13
CA SER A 161 15.36 2.04 -16.92
C SER A 161 15.67 1.43 -18.28
N GLY A 162 15.89 2.26 -19.28
CA GLY A 162 16.41 1.83 -20.59
C GLY A 162 17.82 1.28 -20.48
N SER A 163 18.72 2.02 -19.80
CA SER A 163 20.14 1.65 -19.68
C SER A 163 20.78 2.08 -18.36
N SER A 164 20.29 3.15 -17.72
CA SER A 164 20.87 3.69 -16.50
C SER A 164 20.68 2.75 -15.32
N GLY A 165 21.68 2.65 -14.43
CA GLY A 165 21.57 1.99 -13.13
C GLY A 165 20.83 2.85 -12.10
N MET A 166 20.87 2.43 -10.82
CA MET A 166 20.28 3.17 -9.70
C MET A 166 21.03 4.49 -9.40
N GLY A 167 22.32 4.61 -9.77
CA GLY A 167 23.12 5.78 -9.42
C GLY A 167 23.09 6.04 -7.92
N ASP A 168 22.96 7.33 -7.54
CA ASP A 168 22.86 7.77 -6.15
C ASP A 168 21.43 7.82 -5.62
N THR A 169 20.48 7.24 -6.34
CA THR A 169 19.03 7.31 -6.03
C THR A 169 18.71 6.92 -4.58
N ASP A 170 19.29 5.80 -4.10
CA ASP A 170 19.05 5.34 -2.72
C ASP A 170 19.50 6.38 -1.69
N ALA A 171 20.68 6.97 -1.89
CA ALA A 171 21.23 7.99 -0.99
C ALA A 171 20.39 9.28 -1.02
N ILE A 172 19.87 9.64 -2.18
CA ILE A 172 19.01 10.81 -2.37
C ILE A 172 17.65 10.60 -1.69
N LEU A 173 17.00 9.45 -1.92
CA LEU A 173 15.72 9.13 -1.30
C LEU A 173 15.81 9.03 0.23
N LYS A 174 16.92 8.49 0.74
CA LYS A 174 17.19 8.43 2.18
C LYS A 174 17.23 9.82 2.83
N LYS A 175 17.74 10.85 2.12
CA LYS A 175 17.71 12.22 2.63
C LYS A 175 16.30 12.80 2.72
N THR A 176 15.39 12.37 1.84
CA THR A 176 13.99 12.82 1.84
C THR A 176 13.22 12.20 3.01
N CYS A 177 13.53 10.96 3.37
CA CYS A 177 12.83 10.22 4.42
C CYS A 177 13.87 9.52 5.34
N PRO A 178 14.58 10.27 6.20
CA PRO A 178 15.72 9.77 6.96
C PRO A 178 15.34 8.81 8.08
N ASP A 179 14.11 8.89 8.60
CA ASP A 179 13.64 8.12 9.77
C ASP A 179 13.09 6.73 9.38
N ALA A 180 13.05 6.42 8.09
CA ALA A 180 12.75 5.09 7.59
C ALA A 180 13.98 4.18 7.57
N HIS A 181 13.76 2.88 7.66
CA HIS A 181 14.79 1.87 7.44
C HIS A 181 14.90 1.55 5.95
N TRP A 182 16.00 1.95 5.31
CA TRP A 182 16.23 1.75 3.89
C TRP A 182 17.04 0.49 3.59
N LEU A 183 16.49 -0.41 2.78
CA LEU A 183 17.23 -1.51 2.18
C LEU A 183 17.72 -1.12 0.77
N PRO A 184 18.77 -1.78 0.25
CA PRO A 184 19.34 -1.46 -1.05
C PRO A 184 18.32 -1.60 -2.19
N GLY A 185 18.19 -0.58 -3.01
CA GLY A 185 17.36 -0.60 -4.20
C GLY A 185 17.94 -1.45 -5.33
N ARG A 186 17.06 -1.86 -6.26
CA ARG A 186 17.48 -2.63 -7.44
C ARG A 186 16.84 -2.09 -8.72
N ARG A 187 17.65 -1.86 -9.75
CA ARG A 187 17.16 -1.64 -11.10
C ARG A 187 16.88 -2.99 -11.76
N MET A 188 15.71 -3.16 -12.33
CA MET A 188 15.27 -4.39 -12.98
C MET A 188 14.64 -4.10 -14.34
N ASN A 189 14.51 -5.14 -15.15
CA ASN A 189 13.75 -5.06 -16.40
C ASN A 189 12.25 -5.22 -16.09
N GLU A 190 11.39 -4.60 -16.90
CA GLU A 190 9.93 -4.74 -16.77
C GLU A 190 9.41 -6.16 -16.92
N ASN A 191 10.20 -7.05 -17.55
CA ASN A 191 9.91 -8.46 -17.77
C ASN A 191 10.72 -9.39 -16.85
N THR A 192 11.30 -8.88 -15.77
CA THR A 192 11.98 -9.71 -14.75
C THR A 192 11.05 -10.82 -14.28
N SER A 193 11.53 -12.05 -14.25
CA SER A 193 10.71 -13.20 -13.93
C SER A 193 10.31 -13.26 -12.45
N ALA A 194 9.25 -14.03 -12.16
CA ALA A 194 8.80 -14.23 -10.78
C ALA A 194 9.86 -14.91 -9.91
N GLU A 195 10.66 -15.81 -10.49
CA GLU A 195 11.77 -16.50 -9.83
C GLU A 195 12.87 -15.52 -9.44
N GLU A 196 13.26 -14.62 -10.36
CA GLU A 196 14.27 -13.59 -10.08
C GLU A 196 13.78 -12.60 -9.03
N LEU A 197 12.50 -12.19 -9.09
CA LEU A 197 11.89 -11.33 -8.06
C LEU A 197 11.86 -12.01 -6.70
N SER A 198 11.47 -13.27 -6.65
CA SER A 198 11.44 -14.06 -5.39
C SER A 198 12.85 -14.24 -4.81
N ALA A 199 13.86 -14.45 -5.66
CA ALA A 199 15.24 -14.53 -5.22
C ALA A 199 15.72 -13.20 -4.61
N TRP A 200 15.41 -12.08 -5.26
CA TRP A 200 15.75 -10.76 -4.73
C TRP A 200 15.06 -10.46 -3.40
N VAL A 201 13.77 -10.77 -3.27
CA VAL A 201 13.03 -10.58 -2.01
C VAL A 201 13.67 -11.38 -0.87
N LYS A 202 14.09 -12.62 -1.13
CA LYS A 202 14.82 -13.46 -0.16
C LYS A 202 16.21 -12.89 0.19
N GLU A 203 16.94 -12.32 -0.78
CA GLU A 203 18.22 -11.64 -0.51
C GLU A 203 18.06 -10.45 0.45
N LEU A 204 16.89 -9.78 0.45
CA LEU A 204 16.54 -8.70 1.36
C LEU A 204 16.16 -9.19 2.77
N GLY A 205 16.01 -10.50 2.99
CA GLY A 205 15.60 -11.09 4.25
C GLY A 205 14.09 -11.05 4.52
N LEU A 206 13.28 -10.98 3.46
CA LEU A 206 11.82 -10.87 3.49
C LEU A 206 11.12 -12.16 3.05
#